data_b9768b750bba7f6baf54570255497ee9
#
_entry.id   b9768b750bba7f6baf54570255497ee9
#
_cell.length_a   1.000
_cell.length_b   1.000
_cell.length_c   1.000
_cell.angle_alpha   90.00
_cell.angle_beta   90.00
_cell.angle_gamma   90.00
#
_symmetry.space_group_name_H-M   'P 1'
#
loop_
_entity.id
_entity.type
_entity.pdbx_description
1 polymer ?
#
loop_
_entity_poly.entity_id
_entity_poly.type
_entity_poly.pdbx_seq_one_letter_code
_entity_poly.pdbx_strand_id
1 'polypeptide(L)'
;MSDSSSGPNEPLLRLRRGLGSLLCTVATSKTVLPDLDLARIRRFCEGRVPFLLRDQIRIELDVRGRSVTILECRPPWTPEIGPDWTRFPIARLRHVAAHGVWMLYWRDRDLRWHLYDRIGPSPHVDPLLAEIEADPTSIFWG
;
A
#
# COMPACT_ATOMS: atom_id res chain seq x y z
N MET A 1 4.15 -39.11 -6.50
CA MET A 1 4.03 -38.84 -6.41
C MET A 1 3.92 -38.36 -6.02
N SER A 2 3.95 -38.17 -6.27
CA SER A 2 3.77 -37.52 -6.02
C SER A 2 3.66 -36.88 -5.70
N ASP A 3 3.59 -36.60 -5.80
CA ASP A 3 3.39 -35.87 -5.52
C ASP A 3 3.35 -35.24 -5.25
N SER A 4 3.40 -35.32 -5.39
CA SER A 4 3.20 -34.64 -5.23
C SER A 4 3.16 -34.03 -4.98
N SER A 5 3.25 -34.02 -5.13
CA SER A 5 3.10 -33.36 -5.09
C SER A 5 2.90 -32.70 -4.95
N SER A 6 2.92 -32.71 -5.11
CA SER A 6 2.66 -32.00 -5.13
C SER A 6 2.29 -31.42 -4.88
N GLY A 7 2.31 -31.35 -4.84
CA GLY A 7 1.84 -30.52 -4.84
C GLY A 7 1.66 -29.94 -4.42
N PRO A 8 1.53 -29.94 -4.27
CA PRO A 8 1.23 -29.19 -3.92
C PRO A 8 1.24 -28.51 -3.73
N ASN A 9 1.28 -28.39 -3.93
CA ASN A 9 1.20 -27.68 -3.95
C ASN A 9 0.99 -26.93 -4.24
N GLU A 10 0.81 -26.85 -4.51
CA GLU A 10 0.56 -26.15 -4.97
C GLU A 10 0.01 -25.51 -4.89
N PRO A 11 -0.26 -25.59 -4.76
CA PRO A 11 -0.85 -24.83 -4.72
C PRO A 11 -1.06 -24.18 -4.18
N LEU A 12 -1.04 -23.82 -3.83
CA LEU A 12 -1.29 -23.14 -3.45
C LEU A 12 -1.18 -22.29 -3.61
N LEU A 13 -0.97 -22.22 -3.98
CA LEU A 13 -0.96 -21.39 -4.32
C LEU A 13 -1.53 -20.87 -4.87
N ARG A 14 -1.91 -20.92 -5.05
CA ARG A 14 -2.63 -20.39 -5.56
C ARG A 14 -3.38 -19.80 -5.30
N LEU A 15 -3.76 -19.47 -4.75
CA LEU A 15 -4.43 -18.88 -4.42
C LEU A 15 -4.52 -18.03 -4.32
N ARG A 16 -4.44 -17.77 -4.36
CA ARG A 16 -4.60 -16.93 -4.19
C ARG A 16 -4.80 -16.18 -4.77
N ARG A 17 -4.92 -16.09 -5.20
CA ARG A 17 -5.13 -15.41 -5.77
C ARG A 17 -5.78 -14.49 -5.75
N GLY A 18 -6.08 -14.22 -5.63
CA GLY A 18 -6.67 -13.25 -5.60
C GLY A 18 -6.71 -12.43 -4.89
N LEU A 19 -6.60 -12.59 -4.41
CA LEU A 19 -6.67 -11.72 -3.83
C LEU A 19 -5.97 -10.97 -3.85
N GLY A 20 -5.61 -11.07 -4.27
CA GLY A 20 -4.99 -10.57 -4.38
C GLY A 20 -4.26 -10.10 -3.95
N SER A 21 -4.16 -9.95 -3.94
CA SER A 21 -3.43 -9.66 -3.54
C SER A 21 -2.85 -9.84 -2.66
N LEU A 22 -3.06 -10.33 -2.27
CA LEU A 22 -2.53 -10.56 -1.44
C LEU A 22 -1.62 -11.01 -1.25
N LEU A 23 -1.53 -11.17 -1.50
CA LEU A 23 -0.66 -11.57 -1.30
C LEU A 23 0.25 -11.40 -1.32
N CYS A 24 0.08 -11.01 -1.57
CA CYS A 24 0.90 -10.82 -1.67
C CYS A 24 1.80 -10.81 -1.29
N THR A 25 1.78 -10.80 -1.12
CA THR A 25 2.56 -10.81 -0.77
C THR A 25 3.31 -10.97 -0.13
N VAL A 26 3.24 -11.02 0.01
CA VAL A 26 3.82 -11.13 0.67
C VAL A 26 4.74 -11.40 0.94
N ALA A 27 4.93 -11.24 0.58
CA ALA A 27 5.76 -11.47 0.81
C ALA A 27 6.43 -11.48 1.57
N THR A 28 6.34 -11.49 1.56
CA THR A 28 6.65 -11.63 2.30
C THR A 28 7.42 -11.73 3.24
N SER A 29 7.39 -11.87 3.52
CA SER A 29 8.10 -12.55 4.59
C SER A 29 9.47 -11.97 4.81
N LYS A 30 10.14 -11.61 3.79
CA LYS A 30 11.50 -11.07 3.86
C LYS A 30 11.52 -9.55 3.86
N THR A 31 10.41 -8.95 4.17
CA THR A 31 10.38 -7.50 4.22
C THR A 31 11.32 -7.00 5.32
N VAL A 32 12.03 -5.91 5.03
CA VAL A 32 12.91 -5.27 6.01
C VAL A 32 12.17 -4.25 6.86
N LEU A 33 10.87 -4.16 6.69
CA LEU A 33 10.03 -3.20 7.41
C LEU A 33 9.52 -3.81 8.71
N PRO A 34 9.31 -2.98 9.75
CA PRO A 34 8.68 -3.47 10.98
C PRO A 34 7.28 -4.01 10.70
N ASP A 35 7.05 -5.26 11.12
CA ASP A 35 5.79 -5.96 10.81
C ASP A 35 4.59 -5.23 11.37
N LEU A 36 4.70 -4.71 12.58
CA LEU A 36 3.57 -4.05 13.23
C LEU A 36 3.17 -2.77 12.51
N ASP A 37 4.17 -2.00 12.10
CA ASP A 37 3.91 -0.76 11.35
C ASP A 37 3.32 -1.08 9.99
N LEU A 38 3.81 -2.11 9.33
CA LEU A 38 3.27 -2.52 8.04
C LEU A 38 1.80 -2.96 8.19
N ALA A 39 1.48 -3.66 9.27
CA ALA A 39 0.10 -4.06 9.54
C ALA A 39 -0.80 -2.85 9.78
N ARG A 40 -0.27 -1.81 10.44
CA ARG A 40 -1.02 -0.58 10.68
C ARG A 40 -1.29 0.17 9.39
N ILE A 41 -0.32 0.22 8.49
CA ILE A 41 -0.50 0.84 7.18
C ILE A 41 -1.58 0.09 6.41
N ARG A 42 -1.52 -1.23 6.44
CA ARG A 42 -2.50 -2.06 5.73
C ARG A 42 -3.90 -1.82 6.27
N ARG A 43 -4.04 -1.76 7.59
CA ARG A 43 -5.33 -1.50 8.22
C ARG A 43 -5.85 -0.11 7.86
N PHE A 44 -4.96 0.87 7.80
CA PHE A 44 -5.33 2.23 7.40
C PHE A 44 -5.93 2.21 5.99
N CYS A 45 -5.27 1.52 5.06
CA CYS A 45 -5.75 1.46 3.68
C CYS A 45 -7.11 0.76 3.61
N GLU A 46 -7.28 -0.33 4.33
CA GLU A 46 -8.53 -1.08 4.31
C GLU A 46 -9.68 -0.29 4.91
N GLY A 47 -9.40 0.51 5.93
CA GLY A 47 -10.43 1.29 6.59
C GLY A 47 -10.82 2.56 5.86
N ARG A 48 -10.05 2.94 4.85
CA ARG A 48 -10.27 4.20 4.14
C ARG A 48 -11.52 4.17 3.25
N VAL A 49 -11.89 2.98 2.75
CA VAL A 49 -13.01 2.83 1.84
C VAL A 49 -14.03 1.87 2.45
N PRO A 50 -15.30 2.29 2.59
CA PRO A 50 -16.34 1.39 3.07
C PRO A 50 -16.44 0.15 2.19
N PHE A 51 -16.78 -0.97 2.80
CA PHE A 51 -16.84 -2.25 2.09
C PHE A 51 -17.72 -2.17 0.85
N LEU A 52 -18.84 -1.47 0.92
CA LEU A 52 -19.80 -1.39 -0.19
C LEU A 52 -19.28 -0.59 -1.38
N LEU A 53 -18.20 0.18 -1.21
CA LEU A 53 -17.65 0.98 -2.30
C LEU A 53 -16.38 0.38 -2.89
N ARG A 54 -15.98 -0.81 -2.47
CA ARG A 54 -14.70 -1.39 -2.87
C ARG A 54 -14.65 -1.84 -4.33
N ASP A 55 -15.78 -1.93 -4.99
CA ASP A 55 -15.82 -2.18 -6.43
C ASP A 55 -15.68 -0.89 -7.24
N GLN A 56 -15.73 0.27 -6.58
CA GLN A 56 -15.62 1.58 -7.23
C GLN A 56 -14.32 2.29 -6.89
N ILE A 57 -13.74 1.99 -5.73
CA ILE A 57 -12.50 2.61 -5.30
C ILE A 57 -11.82 1.69 -4.30
N ARG A 58 -10.50 1.61 -4.36
CA ARG A 58 -9.70 0.86 -3.39
C ARG A 58 -8.49 1.68 -3.01
N ILE A 59 -8.09 1.54 -1.76
CA ILE A 59 -6.83 2.10 -1.30
C ILE A 59 -5.92 0.91 -1.02
N GLU A 60 -4.81 0.84 -1.75
CA GLU A 60 -3.88 -0.27 -1.67
C GLU A 60 -2.50 0.23 -1.27
N LEU A 61 -1.63 -0.69 -0.93
CA LEU A 61 -0.26 -0.35 -0.63
C LEU A 61 0.67 -1.17 -1.52
N ASP A 62 1.80 -0.57 -1.88
CA ASP A 62 2.83 -1.20 -2.68
C ASP A 62 4.14 -1.11 -1.90
N VAL A 63 4.67 -2.26 -1.51
CA VAL A 63 5.90 -2.32 -0.71
C VAL A 63 7.07 -2.58 -1.63
N ARG A 64 8.05 -1.68 -1.62
CA ARG A 64 9.27 -1.84 -2.39
C ARG A 64 10.46 -1.47 -1.51
N GLY A 65 11.26 -2.48 -1.14
CA GLY A 65 12.37 -2.26 -0.24
C GLY A 65 11.90 -1.64 1.07
N ARG A 66 12.36 -0.45 1.36
CA ARG A 66 12.03 0.24 2.60
C ARG A 66 10.92 1.27 2.42
N SER A 67 10.25 1.25 1.30
CA SER A 67 9.19 2.22 1.01
C SER A 67 7.85 1.53 0.85
N VAL A 68 6.80 2.17 1.38
CA VAL A 68 5.43 1.75 1.20
C VAL A 68 4.70 2.90 0.53
N THR A 69 4.16 2.65 -0.66
CA THR A 69 3.39 3.66 -1.38
C THR A 69 1.91 3.34 -1.22
N ILE A 70 1.14 4.33 -0.81
CA ILE A 70 -0.31 4.22 -0.71
C ILE A 70 -0.90 4.67 -2.03
N LEU A 71 -1.78 3.84 -2.59
CA LEU A 71 -2.32 4.03 -3.93
C LEU A 71 -3.84 4.11 -3.87
N GLU A 72 -4.40 5.06 -4.59
CA GLU A 72 -5.84 5.07 -4.86
C GLU A 72 -6.06 4.35 -6.19
N CYS A 73 -6.92 3.35 -6.18
CA CYS A 73 -7.16 2.52 -7.36
C CYS A 73 -8.63 2.64 -7.76
N ARG A 74 -8.87 2.83 -9.05
CA ARG A 74 -10.23 2.94 -9.60
C ARG A 74 -10.36 2.03 -10.80
N PRO A 75 -11.55 1.42 -11.01
CA PRO A 75 -11.79 0.60 -12.18
C PRO A 75 -11.81 1.45 -13.44
N PRO A 76 -11.66 0.84 -14.63
CA PRO A 76 -11.82 1.58 -15.87
C PRO A 76 -13.24 2.14 -15.95
N TRP A 77 -13.35 3.38 -16.43
CA TRP A 77 -14.66 4.04 -16.49
C TRP A 77 -15.54 3.48 -17.59
N THR A 78 -14.96 2.79 -18.58
CA THR A 78 -15.72 2.03 -19.57
C THR A 78 -15.05 0.69 -19.83
N PRO A 79 -15.82 -0.36 -20.15
CA PRO A 79 -15.23 -1.67 -20.45
C PRO A 79 -14.30 -1.67 -21.66
N GLU A 80 -14.50 -0.74 -22.58
CA GLU A 80 -13.69 -0.67 -23.80
C GLU A 80 -12.23 -0.33 -23.53
N ILE A 81 -11.96 0.34 -22.42
CA ILE A 81 -10.60 0.71 -22.05
C ILE A 81 -9.80 -0.52 -21.63
N GLY A 82 -10.49 -1.57 -21.14
CA GLY A 82 -9.86 -2.78 -20.67
C GLY A 82 -10.20 -3.03 -19.21
N PRO A 83 -9.76 -4.17 -18.65
CA PRO A 83 -10.12 -4.55 -17.28
C PRO A 83 -9.25 -3.94 -16.21
N ASP A 84 -8.15 -3.26 -16.56
CA ASP A 84 -7.15 -2.83 -15.59
C ASP A 84 -7.59 -1.62 -14.80
N TRP A 85 -7.40 -1.68 -13.49
CA TRP A 85 -7.65 -0.56 -12.60
C TRP A 85 -6.51 0.44 -12.71
N THR A 86 -6.86 1.73 -12.66
CA THR A 86 -5.83 2.77 -12.54
C THR A 86 -5.27 2.75 -11.12
N ARG A 87 -4.00 3.10 -11.00
CA ARG A 87 -3.31 3.12 -9.72
C ARG A 87 -2.63 4.49 -9.58
N PHE A 88 -3.11 5.28 -8.65
CA PHE A 88 -2.64 6.64 -8.47
C PHE A 88 -1.97 6.77 -7.11
N PRO A 89 -0.65 6.97 -7.06
CA PRO A 89 0.05 7.11 -5.78
C PRO A 89 -0.39 8.36 -5.03
N ILE A 90 -0.72 8.19 -3.76
CA ILE A 90 -1.19 9.27 -2.89
C ILE A 90 -0.09 9.74 -1.95
N ALA A 91 0.61 8.80 -1.32
CA ALA A 91 1.61 9.10 -0.32
C ALA A 91 2.64 7.99 -0.29
N ARG A 92 3.82 8.29 0.20
CA ARG A 92 4.87 7.29 0.38
C ARG A 92 5.44 7.40 1.78
N LEU A 93 5.57 6.26 2.43
CA LEU A 93 6.19 6.13 3.74
C LEU A 93 7.50 5.38 3.57
N ARG A 94 8.58 5.96 4.03
CA ARG A 94 9.90 5.35 3.91
C ARG A 94 10.49 5.10 5.29
N HIS A 95 10.96 3.88 5.51
CA HIS A 95 11.61 3.51 6.76
C HIS A 95 13.11 3.67 6.64
N VAL A 96 13.70 4.43 7.55
CA VAL A 96 15.14 4.66 7.61
C VAL A 96 15.69 3.79 8.73
N ALA A 97 16.23 2.63 8.36
CA ALA A 97 16.62 1.62 9.33
C ALA A 97 17.71 2.11 10.30
N ALA A 98 18.63 2.95 9.79
CA ALA A 98 19.73 3.45 10.61
C ALA A 98 19.24 4.23 11.81
N HIS A 99 18.07 4.84 11.74
CA HIS A 99 17.49 5.64 12.81
C HIS A 99 16.20 5.07 13.37
N GLY A 100 15.72 3.97 12.78
CA GLY A 100 14.48 3.34 13.23
C GLY A 100 13.25 4.24 13.11
N VAL A 101 13.18 5.08 12.07
CA VAL A 101 12.12 6.05 11.92
C VAL A 101 11.50 5.94 10.55
N TRP A 102 10.26 6.42 10.46
CA TRP A 102 9.53 6.57 9.21
C TRP A 102 9.50 8.03 8.80
N MET A 103 9.51 8.25 7.47
CA MET A 103 9.40 9.58 6.89
C MET A 103 8.29 9.56 5.87
N LEU A 104 7.59 10.69 5.75
CA LEU A 104 6.43 10.82 4.87
C LEU A 104 6.78 11.67 3.66
N TYR A 105 6.35 11.22 2.48
CA TYR A 105 6.59 11.92 1.22
C TYR A 105 5.27 12.14 0.50
N TRP A 106 5.17 13.24 -0.23
CA TRP A 106 4.03 13.57 -1.08
C TRP A 106 4.49 13.68 -2.53
N ARG A 107 3.57 13.58 -3.46
CA ARG A 107 3.90 13.60 -4.88
C ARG A 107 3.28 14.83 -5.52
N ASP A 108 4.09 15.56 -6.28
CA ASP A 108 3.61 16.78 -6.97
C ASP A 108 2.94 16.41 -8.29
N ARG A 109 2.44 17.43 -8.99
CA ARG A 109 1.74 17.24 -10.27
C ARG A 109 2.65 16.68 -11.36
N ASP A 110 3.96 16.85 -11.21
CA ASP A 110 4.94 16.32 -12.16
C ASP A 110 5.37 14.92 -11.77
N LEU A 111 4.69 14.28 -10.82
CA LEU A 111 4.90 12.92 -10.38
C LEU A 111 6.22 12.74 -9.64
N ARG A 112 6.73 13.80 -9.04
CA ARG A 112 7.97 13.75 -8.26
C ARG A 112 7.65 13.71 -6.78
N TRP A 113 8.45 12.95 -6.04
CA TRP A 113 8.28 12.80 -4.61
C TRP A 113 9.07 13.84 -3.85
N HIS A 114 8.44 14.41 -2.82
CA HIS A 114 9.04 15.39 -1.95
C HIS A 114 8.82 15.01 -0.50
N LEU A 115 9.82 15.32 0.34
CA LEU A 115 9.66 15.12 1.77
C LEU A 115 8.55 16.03 2.28
N TYR A 116 7.61 15.42 3.01
CA TYR A 116 6.53 16.18 3.63
C TYR A 116 7.07 16.72 4.95
N ASP A 117 7.29 18.02 5.02
CA ASP A 117 8.03 18.62 6.12
C ASP A 117 7.15 19.20 7.22
N ARG A 118 5.83 19.04 7.12
CA ARG A 118 4.92 19.48 8.18
C ARG A 118 4.95 18.57 9.39
N ILE A 119 5.49 17.37 9.26
CA ILE A 119 5.65 16.44 10.36
C ILE A 119 7.03 15.81 10.24
N GLY A 120 7.70 15.70 11.38
CA GLY A 120 9.04 15.12 11.40
C GLY A 120 9.04 13.61 11.32
N PRO A 121 10.24 13.01 11.27
CA PRO A 121 10.36 11.57 11.31
C PRO A 121 9.75 11.00 12.59
N SER A 122 9.21 9.80 12.50
CA SER A 122 8.56 9.16 13.65
C SER A 122 8.99 7.70 13.73
N PRO A 123 9.22 7.19 14.95
CA PRO A 123 9.54 5.77 15.11
C PRO A 123 8.35 4.86 14.78
N HIS A 124 7.14 5.42 14.74
CA HIS A 124 5.93 4.69 14.39
C HIS A 124 5.21 5.37 13.24
N VAL A 125 4.44 4.59 12.47
CA VAL A 125 3.70 5.14 11.33
C VAL A 125 2.45 5.90 11.76
N ASP A 126 1.95 5.67 12.98
CA ASP A 126 0.65 6.23 13.39
C ASP A 126 0.53 7.74 13.21
N PRO A 127 1.50 8.56 13.65
CA PRO A 127 1.37 10.01 13.44
C PRO A 127 1.38 10.38 11.96
N LEU A 128 2.15 9.65 11.15
CA LEU A 128 2.22 9.92 9.72
C LEU A 128 0.91 9.55 9.02
N LEU A 129 0.31 8.42 9.41
CA LEU A 129 -0.99 8.02 8.88
C LEU A 129 -2.07 9.01 9.29
N ALA A 130 -2.01 9.52 10.51
CA ALA A 130 -2.96 10.53 10.97
C ALA A 130 -2.84 11.81 10.16
N GLU A 131 -1.62 12.18 9.79
CA GLU A 131 -1.38 13.37 8.97
C GLU A 131 -1.95 13.18 7.56
N ILE A 132 -1.77 12.00 6.97
CA ILE A 132 -2.36 11.67 5.67
C ILE A 132 -3.88 11.73 5.76
N GLU A 133 -4.45 11.20 6.83
CA GLU A 133 -5.90 11.18 7.02
C GLU A 133 -6.44 12.60 7.13
N ALA A 134 -5.80 13.45 7.92
CA ALA A 134 -6.21 14.83 8.12
C ALA A 134 -6.01 15.68 6.86
N ASP A 135 -4.94 15.42 6.13
CA ASP A 135 -4.59 16.09 4.87
C ASP A 135 -4.80 17.61 4.96
N PRO A 136 -4.12 18.28 5.91
CA PRO A 136 -4.40 19.69 6.16
C PRO A 136 -4.08 20.63 4.99
N THR A 137 -3.25 20.17 4.04
CA THR A 137 -2.90 20.97 2.86
C THR A 137 -3.54 20.45 1.59
N SER A 138 -4.35 19.41 1.68
CA SER A 138 -5.05 18.79 0.55
C SER A 138 -4.10 18.28 -0.54
N ILE A 139 -2.89 17.89 -0.17
CA ILE A 139 -1.92 17.38 -1.15
C ILE A 139 -1.97 15.87 -1.30
N PHE A 140 -2.66 15.17 -0.41
CA PHE A 140 -2.80 13.72 -0.50
C PHE A 140 -4.09 13.32 -1.20
N TRP A 141 -5.20 13.80 -0.72
CA TRP A 141 -6.50 13.40 -1.26
C TRP A 141 -7.14 14.46 -2.18
N GLY A 142 -6.63 15.66 -2.15
CA GLY A 142 -7.11 16.74 -3.00
C GLY A 142 -8.16 17.64 -2.38
#